data_5d4be353e687d9ec025c167915648bd6
#
_entry.id   5d4be353e687d9ec025c167915648bd6
#
_cell.length_a   1.000
_cell.length_b   1.000
_cell.length_c   1.000
_cell.angle_alpha   90.00
_cell.angle_beta   90.00
_cell.angle_gamma   90.00
#
_symmetry.space_group_name_H-M   'P 1'
#
loop_
_entity.id
_entity.type
_entity.pdbx_description
1 polymer ?
#
loop_
_entity_poly.entity_id
_entity_poly.type
_entity_poly.pdbx_seq_one_letter_code
_entity_poly.pdbx_strand_id
1 'polypeptide(L)'
;SDELNMLSCFMGKKMGAAHTIARIRNPEYNGENLDFMRQQLGLSMAMNPEMMAAHEMFNILKLPSAVKVDSFSRRYFEMIELRLKADSGLEGLKLCDLREKYKAFVLICVVQRGDQVYIPDGNFELHSGDRIGIVGAPAEITKFLKNISMLKKQAKDVMILGGSKTAFYLAKMLIAAGHSVKIIEMKEEKAQMLAENLRKAAVICGDG
;
A
#
# COMPACT_ATOMS: atom_id res chain seq x y z
N SER A 1 -8.52 -24.99 -4.06
CA SER A 1 -8.10 -24.63 -2.69
C SER A 1 -6.63 -24.21 -2.69
N ASP A 2 -6.16 -23.61 -1.61
CA ASP A 2 -4.76 -23.19 -1.47
C ASP A 2 -3.83 -24.41 -1.39
N GLU A 3 -4.29 -25.47 -0.73
CA GLU A 3 -3.58 -26.75 -0.61
C GLU A 3 -3.33 -27.39 -1.99
N LEU A 4 -4.34 -27.35 -2.86
CA LEU A 4 -4.20 -27.87 -4.23
C LEU A 4 -3.19 -27.04 -5.04
N ASN A 5 -3.20 -25.71 -4.88
CA ASN A 5 -2.23 -24.83 -5.54
C ASN A 5 -0.79 -25.13 -5.06
N MET A 6 -0.61 -25.31 -3.76
CA MET A 6 0.68 -25.67 -3.18
C MET A 6 1.15 -27.05 -3.67
N LEU A 7 0.27 -28.05 -3.65
CA LEU A 7 0.59 -29.39 -4.13
C LEU A 7 0.96 -29.38 -5.62
N SER A 8 0.19 -28.67 -6.44
CA SER A 8 0.47 -28.56 -7.89
C SER A 8 1.83 -27.91 -8.15
N CYS A 9 2.18 -26.86 -7.39
CA CYS A 9 3.48 -26.22 -7.49
C CYS A 9 4.62 -27.16 -7.04
N PHE A 10 4.42 -27.90 -5.96
CA PHE A 10 5.38 -28.91 -5.50
C PHE A 10 5.63 -30.00 -6.56
N MET A 11 4.56 -30.53 -7.15
CA MET A 11 4.66 -31.52 -8.25
C MET A 11 5.40 -30.91 -9.46
N GLY A 12 5.02 -29.70 -9.87
CA GLY A 12 5.71 -29.00 -10.97
C GLY A 12 7.21 -28.83 -10.70
N LYS A 13 7.57 -28.47 -9.45
CA LYS A 13 8.98 -28.36 -9.05
C LYS A 13 9.72 -29.70 -9.15
N LYS A 14 9.08 -30.80 -8.71
CA LYS A 14 9.65 -32.14 -8.82
C LYS A 14 9.77 -32.63 -10.27
N MET A 15 8.90 -32.13 -11.16
CA MET A 15 8.95 -32.42 -12.60
C MET A 15 9.97 -31.55 -13.37
N GLY A 16 10.72 -30.69 -12.68
CA GLY A 16 11.81 -29.90 -13.26
C GLY A 16 11.47 -28.45 -13.56
N ALA A 17 10.33 -27.92 -13.10
CA ALA A 17 10.05 -26.50 -13.24
C ALA A 17 11.10 -25.65 -12.52
N ALA A 18 11.72 -24.70 -13.22
CA ALA A 18 12.72 -23.80 -12.63
C ALA A 18 12.11 -22.90 -11.55
N HIS A 19 10.90 -22.39 -11.80
CA HIS A 19 10.16 -21.52 -10.87
C HIS A 19 8.71 -21.94 -10.76
N THR A 20 8.15 -21.80 -9.56
CA THR A 20 6.74 -22.08 -9.26
C THR A 20 6.12 -20.91 -8.48
N ILE A 21 4.88 -20.54 -8.83
CA ILE A 21 4.14 -19.46 -8.18
C ILE A 21 2.80 -20.02 -7.73
N ALA A 22 2.55 -20.02 -6.43
CA ALA A 22 1.28 -20.46 -5.86
C ALA A 22 0.42 -19.27 -5.42
N ARG A 23 -0.89 -19.31 -5.74
CA ARG A 23 -1.87 -18.41 -5.13
C ARG A 23 -2.33 -19.00 -3.80
N ILE A 24 -2.03 -18.29 -2.71
CA ILE A 24 -2.37 -18.69 -1.33
C ILE A 24 -3.12 -17.54 -0.68
N ARG A 25 -4.38 -17.74 -0.34
CA ARG A 25 -5.31 -16.71 0.12
C ARG A 25 -5.72 -16.83 1.58
N ASN A 26 -5.54 -18.03 2.17
CA ASN A 26 -5.94 -18.25 3.54
C ASN A 26 -5.05 -17.46 4.51
N PRO A 27 -5.63 -16.63 5.40
CA PRO A 27 -4.87 -15.88 6.39
C PRO A 27 -4.02 -16.73 7.35
N GLU A 28 -4.34 -18.02 7.52
CA GLU A 28 -3.58 -18.96 8.34
C GLU A 28 -2.19 -19.25 7.75
N TYR A 29 -2.06 -19.16 6.42
CA TYR A 29 -0.79 -19.36 5.71
C TYR A 29 -0.04 -18.02 5.53
N ASN A 30 0.17 -17.27 6.61
CA ASN A 30 0.90 -16.00 6.57
C ASN A 30 2.13 -16.02 7.48
N GLY A 31 3.07 -15.10 7.23
CA GLY A 31 4.28 -14.93 8.02
C GLY A 31 5.17 -16.15 8.01
N GLU A 32 5.66 -16.54 9.20
CA GLU A 32 6.61 -17.65 9.37
C GLU A 32 6.11 -18.98 8.82
N ASN A 33 4.81 -19.26 8.96
CA ASN A 33 4.20 -20.48 8.40
C ASN A 33 4.32 -20.53 6.88
N LEU A 34 4.08 -19.39 6.20
CA LEU A 34 4.21 -19.31 4.75
C LEU A 34 5.67 -19.47 4.30
N ASP A 35 6.60 -18.85 5.01
CA ASP A 35 8.01 -18.93 4.69
C ASP A 35 8.54 -20.37 4.88
N PHE A 36 8.12 -21.04 5.96
CA PHE A 36 8.41 -22.46 6.16
C PHE A 36 7.86 -23.32 5.02
N MET A 37 6.58 -23.16 4.66
CA MET A 37 5.96 -23.93 3.58
C MET A 37 6.61 -23.65 2.22
N ARG A 38 6.99 -22.40 1.94
CA ARG A 38 7.72 -22.05 0.72
C ARG A 38 9.04 -22.80 0.62
N GLN A 39 9.80 -22.86 1.70
CA GLN A 39 11.07 -23.58 1.75
C GLN A 39 10.88 -25.09 1.56
N GLN A 40 9.94 -25.69 2.30
CA GLN A 40 9.71 -27.16 2.26
C GLN A 40 9.14 -27.62 0.91
N LEU A 41 8.26 -26.84 0.30
CA LEU A 41 7.64 -27.18 -0.98
C LEU A 41 8.43 -26.68 -2.21
N GLY A 42 9.53 -25.93 -1.98
CA GLY A 42 10.33 -25.35 -3.06
C GLY A 42 9.58 -24.30 -3.88
N LEU A 43 8.66 -23.57 -3.26
CA LEU A 43 7.91 -22.52 -3.93
C LEU A 43 8.80 -21.29 -4.16
N SER A 44 8.91 -20.85 -5.40
CA SER A 44 9.65 -19.62 -5.73
C SER A 44 8.92 -18.38 -5.22
N MET A 45 7.58 -18.37 -5.32
CA MET A 45 6.75 -17.24 -4.88
C MET A 45 5.37 -17.72 -4.41
N ALA A 46 4.86 -17.11 -3.35
CA ALA A 46 3.47 -17.20 -2.93
C ALA A 46 2.79 -15.84 -3.13
N MET A 47 1.60 -15.83 -3.70
CA MET A 47 0.83 -14.62 -4.01
C MET A 47 -0.53 -14.68 -3.31
N ASN A 48 -0.89 -13.60 -2.63
CA ASN A 48 -2.22 -13.38 -2.07
C ASN A 48 -2.84 -12.12 -2.69
N PRO A 49 -3.64 -12.27 -3.76
CA PRO A 49 -4.22 -11.12 -4.46
C PRO A 49 -5.13 -10.27 -3.58
N GLU A 50 -5.88 -10.91 -2.67
CA GLU A 50 -6.80 -10.22 -1.77
C GLU A 50 -6.04 -9.34 -0.77
N MET A 51 -4.90 -9.82 -0.26
CA MET A 51 -4.03 -9.03 0.61
C MET A 51 -3.34 -7.90 -0.16
N MET A 52 -2.91 -8.15 -1.39
CA MET A 52 -2.31 -7.12 -2.26
C MET A 52 -3.32 -6.01 -2.56
N ALA A 53 -4.56 -6.36 -2.94
CA ALA A 53 -5.63 -5.39 -3.17
C ALA A 53 -5.93 -4.58 -1.90
N ALA A 54 -5.99 -5.23 -0.73
CA ALA A 54 -6.18 -4.54 0.55
C ALA A 54 -5.03 -3.57 0.86
N HIS A 55 -3.80 -3.92 0.51
CA HIS A 55 -2.63 -3.06 0.66
C HIS A 55 -2.74 -1.79 -0.19
N GLU A 56 -3.15 -1.94 -1.47
CA GLU A 56 -3.35 -0.79 -2.36
C GLU A 56 -4.46 0.13 -1.85
N MET A 57 -5.58 -0.42 -1.40
CA MET A 57 -6.66 0.37 -0.78
C MET A 57 -6.19 1.09 0.48
N PHE A 58 -5.40 0.42 1.32
CA PHE A 58 -4.82 1.02 2.52
C PHE A 58 -3.87 2.19 2.18
N ASN A 59 -3.02 2.03 1.16
CA ASN A 59 -2.11 3.08 0.70
C ASN A 59 -2.87 4.34 0.23
N ILE A 60 -3.97 4.16 -0.51
CA ILE A 60 -4.85 5.26 -0.95
C ILE A 60 -5.45 5.99 0.26
N LEU A 61 -5.89 5.25 1.29
CA LEU A 61 -6.47 5.84 2.50
C LEU A 61 -5.41 6.52 3.38
N LYS A 62 -4.20 5.94 3.45
CA LYS A 62 -3.05 6.48 4.21
C LYS A 62 -2.53 7.78 3.62
N LEU A 63 -2.43 7.88 2.30
CA LEU A 63 -1.91 9.05 1.57
C LEU A 63 -2.84 9.48 0.44
N PRO A 64 -4.00 10.10 0.75
CA PRO A 64 -4.98 10.49 -0.27
C PRO A 64 -4.47 11.54 -1.26
N SER A 65 -3.30 12.12 -1.01
CA SER A 65 -2.64 13.08 -1.89
C SER A 65 -1.78 12.41 -2.95
N ALA A 66 -1.31 11.19 -2.70
CA ALA A 66 -0.48 10.45 -3.63
C ALA A 66 -1.33 9.82 -4.74
N VAL A 67 -0.81 9.83 -5.97
CA VAL A 67 -1.39 9.09 -7.10
C VAL A 67 -1.03 7.61 -6.98
N LYS A 68 0.20 7.34 -6.50
CA LYS A 68 0.73 6.00 -6.31
C LYS A 68 1.69 5.97 -5.11
N VAL A 69 1.76 4.83 -4.43
CA VAL A 69 2.69 4.58 -3.32
C VAL A 69 3.34 3.21 -3.53
N ASP A 70 4.64 3.19 -3.73
CA ASP A 70 5.45 1.98 -3.83
C ASP A 70 6.41 1.90 -2.63
N SER A 71 6.47 0.77 -1.94
CA SER A 71 7.35 0.56 -0.79
C SER A 71 8.56 -0.28 -1.18
N PHE A 72 9.77 0.18 -0.81
CA PHE A 72 11.04 -0.49 -1.08
C PHE A 72 11.70 -0.96 0.22
N SER A 73 12.64 -1.90 0.08
CA SER A 73 13.55 -2.33 1.17
C SER A 73 12.87 -2.54 2.51
N ARG A 74 11.94 -3.48 2.61
CA ARG A 74 11.22 -3.82 3.85
C ARG A 74 10.53 -2.59 4.50
N ARG A 75 10.07 -1.62 3.70
CA ARG A 75 9.36 -0.40 4.12
C ARG A 75 10.22 0.68 4.78
N TYR A 76 11.54 0.64 4.65
CA TYR A 76 12.39 1.74 5.11
C TYR A 76 12.26 2.98 4.23
N PHE A 77 12.01 2.78 2.93
CA PHE A 77 11.78 3.85 1.97
C PHE A 77 10.50 3.59 1.20
N GLU A 78 9.79 4.67 0.94
CA GLU A 78 8.63 4.69 0.05
C GLU A 78 8.91 5.62 -1.13
N MET A 79 8.37 5.28 -2.28
CA MET A 79 8.28 6.17 -3.43
C MET A 79 6.80 6.54 -3.59
N ILE A 80 6.53 7.82 -3.60
CA ILE A 80 5.20 8.34 -3.88
C ILE A 80 5.19 9.16 -5.16
N GLU A 81 4.10 9.11 -5.85
CA GLU A 81 3.85 9.92 -7.03
C GLU A 81 2.79 10.97 -6.72
N LEU A 82 3.12 12.24 -7.01
CA LEU A 82 2.24 13.38 -6.81
C LEU A 82 2.06 14.15 -8.12
N ARG A 83 0.91 14.81 -8.27
CA ARG A 83 0.72 15.86 -9.26
C ARG A 83 0.77 17.21 -8.57
N LEU A 84 1.69 18.09 -9.00
CA LEU A 84 1.86 19.41 -8.42
C LEU A 84 0.66 20.30 -8.77
N LYS A 85 0.20 21.03 -7.77
CA LYS A 85 -0.83 22.06 -7.91
C LYS A 85 -0.18 23.42 -7.91
N ALA A 86 -0.85 24.41 -8.47
CA ALA A 86 -0.38 25.79 -8.49
C ALA A 86 -0.17 26.39 -7.08
N ASP A 87 -0.94 25.91 -6.10
CA ASP A 87 -0.89 26.35 -4.70
C ASP A 87 0.11 25.55 -3.82
N SER A 88 0.89 24.65 -4.40
CA SER A 88 1.84 23.78 -3.67
C SER A 88 3.07 24.51 -3.12
N GLY A 89 3.32 25.76 -3.53
CA GLY A 89 4.53 26.51 -3.17
C GLY A 89 5.83 25.96 -3.79
N LEU A 90 5.71 25.02 -4.73
CA LEU A 90 6.83 24.40 -5.44
C LEU A 90 7.04 24.99 -6.85
N GLU A 91 6.14 25.85 -7.32
CA GLU A 91 6.26 26.53 -8.61
C GLU A 91 7.54 27.36 -8.68
N GLY A 92 8.36 27.13 -9.73
CA GLY A 92 9.60 27.84 -9.95
C GLY A 92 10.72 27.51 -8.94
N LEU A 93 10.51 26.51 -8.05
CA LEU A 93 11.51 26.11 -7.07
C LEU A 93 12.56 25.21 -7.71
N LYS A 94 13.85 25.53 -7.49
CA LYS A 94 14.96 24.63 -7.82
C LYS A 94 15.07 23.52 -6.78
N LEU A 95 15.41 22.32 -7.21
CA LEU A 95 15.49 21.15 -6.32
C LEU A 95 16.60 21.27 -5.27
N CYS A 96 17.70 21.99 -5.55
CA CYS A 96 18.75 22.27 -4.58
C CYS A 96 18.22 23.03 -3.34
N ASP A 97 17.21 23.90 -3.50
CA ASP A 97 16.66 24.73 -2.44
C ASP A 97 15.56 24.04 -1.63
N LEU A 98 15.08 22.88 -2.14
CA LEU A 98 13.95 22.16 -1.55
C LEU A 98 14.21 21.75 -0.09
N ARG A 99 15.42 21.23 0.19
CA ARG A 99 15.78 20.75 1.52
C ARG A 99 15.84 21.90 2.54
N GLU A 100 16.40 23.03 2.15
CA GLU A 100 16.51 24.20 3.01
C GLU A 100 15.14 24.81 3.30
N LYS A 101 14.33 24.98 2.25
CA LYS A 101 13.00 25.60 2.35
C LYS A 101 12.00 24.75 3.14
N TYR A 102 11.96 23.44 2.90
CA TYR A 102 10.93 22.56 3.49
C TYR A 102 11.45 21.67 4.63
N LYS A 103 12.76 21.71 4.93
CA LYS A 103 13.41 20.98 6.03
C LYS A 103 13.02 19.49 6.07
N ALA A 104 12.87 18.87 4.91
CA ALA A 104 12.50 17.47 4.75
C ALA A 104 13.56 16.73 3.93
N PHE A 105 13.86 15.50 4.33
CA PHE A 105 14.84 14.65 3.67
C PHE A 105 14.14 13.75 2.64
N VAL A 106 13.79 14.34 1.52
CA VAL A 106 13.18 13.64 0.39
C VAL A 106 13.99 13.89 -0.88
N LEU A 107 13.96 12.93 -1.81
CA LEU A 107 14.57 13.03 -3.13
C LEU A 107 13.47 13.02 -4.19
N ILE A 108 13.43 14.04 -5.05
CA ILE A 108 12.63 14.00 -6.27
C ILE A 108 13.48 13.31 -7.34
N CYS A 109 13.11 12.06 -7.68
CA CYS A 109 13.90 11.22 -8.57
C CYS A 109 13.42 11.22 -10.02
N VAL A 110 12.19 11.65 -10.27
CA VAL A 110 11.60 11.72 -11.61
C VAL A 110 10.58 12.84 -11.67
N VAL A 111 10.54 13.53 -12.81
CA VAL A 111 9.52 14.55 -13.12
C VAL A 111 8.95 14.24 -14.50
N GLN A 112 7.64 14.14 -14.59
CA GLN A 112 6.91 14.06 -15.85
C GLN A 112 6.19 15.39 -16.10
N ARG A 113 6.48 16.03 -17.22
CA ARG A 113 5.85 17.26 -17.70
C ARG A 113 5.23 17.01 -19.08
N GLY A 114 3.92 16.93 -19.14
CA GLY A 114 3.23 16.44 -20.34
C GLY A 114 3.64 15.01 -20.66
N ASP A 115 4.15 14.77 -21.87
CA ASP A 115 4.62 13.46 -22.32
C ASP A 115 6.13 13.24 -22.09
N GLN A 116 6.84 14.25 -21.58
CA GLN A 116 8.28 14.15 -21.36
C GLN A 116 8.60 13.75 -19.92
N VAL A 117 9.57 12.85 -19.78
CA VAL A 117 10.05 12.36 -18.48
C VAL A 117 11.50 12.81 -18.29
N TYR A 118 11.78 13.40 -17.14
CA TYR A 118 13.09 13.92 -16.76
C TYR A 118 13.61 13.19 -15.53
N ILE A 119 14.91 12.96 -15.48
CA ILE A 119 15.66 12.65 -14.27
C ILE A 119 16.26 13.99 -13.84
N PRO A 120 15.68 14.69 -12.85
CA PRO A 120 16.05 16.05 -12.55
C PRO A 120 17.39 16.13 -11.80
N ASP A 121 18.15 17.19 -12.06
CA ASP A 121 19.30 17.60 -11.25
C ASP A 121 18.92 18.68 -10.24
N GLY A 122 19.88 19.18 -9.44
CA GLY A 122 19.63 20.20 -8.42
C GLY A 122 19.14 21.55 -8.98
N ASN A 123 19.41 21.88 -10.23
CA ASN A 123 18.99 23.13 -10.88
C ASN A 123 17.64 23.03 -11.58
N PHE A 124 17.05 21.84 -11.59
CA PHE A 124 15.76 21.62 -12.24
C PHE A 124 14.65 22.41 -11.53
N GLU A 125 13.88 23.16 -12.29
CA GLU A 125 12.74 23.96 -11.77
C GLU A 125 11.43 23.20 -11.94
N LEU A 126 10.67 23.10 -10.84
CA LEU A 126 9.36 22.47 -10.81
C LEU A 126 8.27 23.43 -11.27
N HIS A 127 7.27 22.90 -12.00
CA HIS A 127 6.11 23.65 -12.44
C HIS A 127 4.80 23.00 -12.06
N SER A 128 3.76 23.83 -11.95
CA SER A 128 2.39 23.34 -11.74
C SER A 128 1.99 22.37 -12.85
N GLY A 129 1.30 21.30 -12.46
CA GLY A 129 0.90 20.23 -13.37
C GLY A 129 1.96 19.12 -13.54
N ASP A 130 3.22 19.35 -13.13
CA ASP A 130 4.23 18.30 -13.10
C ASP A 130 3.78 17.12 -12.25
N ARG A 131 4.09 15.93 -12.71
CA ARG A 131 3.95 14.69 -11.97
C ARG A 131 5.33 14.31 -11.46
N ILE A 132 5.50 14.30 -10.14
CA ILE A 132 6.81 14.08 -9.51
C ILE A 132 6.83 12.78 -8.74
N GLY A 133 7.91 12.02 -8.88
CA GLY A 133 8.22 10.86 -8.04
C GLY A 133 9.15 11.26 -6.92
N ILE A 134 8.73 11.01 -5.69
CA ILE A 134 9.45 11.38 -4.46
C ILE A 134 9.84 10.12 -3.72
N VAL A 135 11.10 9.99 -3.36
CA VAL A 135 11.63 8.90 -2.52
C VAL A 135 12.07 9.46 -1.18
N GLY A 136 11.70 8.76 -0.10
CA GLY A 136 12.11 9.13 1.26
C GLY A 136 11.60 8.13 2.30
N ALA A 137 12.01 8.36 3.55
CA ALA A 137 11.39 7.65 4.68
C ALA A 137 9.93 8.11 4.83
N PRO A 138 8.98 7.24 5.23
CA PRO A 138 7.55 7.58 5.34
C PRO A 138 7.27 8.83 6.19
N ALA A 139 8.04 9.01 7.28
CA ALA A 139 7.92 10.18 8.15
C ALA A 139 8.36 11.48 7.44
N GLU A 140 9.45 11.44 6.65
CA GLU A 140 9.95 12.59 5.91
C GLU A 140 9.03 12.95 4.75
N ILE A 141 8.46 11.96 4.07
CA ILE A 141 7.44 12.17 3.02
C ILE A 141 6.21 12.86 3.63
N THR A 142 5.71 12.37 4.77
CA THR A 142 4.56 12.97 5.45
C THR A 142 4.85 14.41 5.88
N LYS A 143 6.04 14.67 6.43
CA LYS A 143 6.50 16.00 6.80
C LYS A 143 6.57 16.93 5.59
N PHE A 144 7.14 16.47 4.49
CA PHE A 144 7.23 17.22 3.25
C PHE A 144 5.84 17.59 2.72
N LEU A 145 4.92 16.60 2.61
CA LEU A 145 3.55 16.82 2.16
C LEU A 145 2.80 17.85 3.03
N LYS A 146 3.03 17.81 4.36
CA LYS A 146 2.47 18.80 5.28
C LYS A 146 3.01 20.20 5.01
N ASN A 147 4.34 20.33 4.80
CA ASN A 147 5.01 21.61 4.61
C ASN A 147 4.67 22.27 3.27
N ILE A 148 4.33 21.48 2.25
CA ILE A 148 3.84 21.99 0.95
C ILE A 148 2.30 22.11 0.87
N SER A 149 1.61 21.98 2.02
CA SER A 149 0.13 22.05 2.11
C SER A 149 -0.61 21.04 1.22
N MET A 150 0.06 19.96 0.85
CA MET A 150 -0.54 18.89 0.03
C MET A 150 -0.97 17.67 0.86
N LEU A 151 -0.73 17.66 2.17
CA LEU A 151 -1.21 16.59 3.04
C LEU A 151 -2.71 16.71 3.24
N LYS A 152 -3.49 15.86 2.58
CA LYS A 152 -4.93 15.76 2.82
C LYS A 152 -5.21 15.09 4.16
N LYS A 153 -6.31 15.48 4.80
CA LYS A 153 -6.79 14.80 6.02
C LYS A 153 -7.04 13.33 5.70
N GLN A 154 -6.45 12.46 6.50
CA GLN A 154 -6.74 11.03 6.47
C GLN A 154 -8.15 10.77 7.02
N ALA A 155 -8.86 9.81 6.46
CA ALA A 155 -10.11 9.33 7.03
C ALA A 155 -9.81 8.70 8.40
N LYS A 156 -10.47 9.16 9.46
CA LYS A 156 -10.35 8.55 10.79
C LYS A 156 -11.26 7.35 10.95
N ASP A 157 -12.43 7.44 10.33
CA ASP A 157 -13.49 6.43 10.39
C ASP A 157 -13.67 5.84 8.99
N VAL A 158 -13.64 4.53 8.90
CA VAL A 158 -13.77 3.78 7.63
C VAL A 158 -14.90 2.78 7.78
N MET A 159 -15.85 2.81 6.86
CA MET A 159 -16.90 1.81 6.73
C MET A 159 -16.61 0.91 5.53
N ILE A 160 -16.69 -0.40 5.72
CA ILE A 160 -16.48 -1.41 4.70
C ILE A 160 -17.78 -2.17 4.50
N LEU A 161 -18.28 -2.21 3.27
CA LEU A 161 -19.46 -2.98 2.89
C LEU A 161 -19.02 -4.34 2.35
N GLY A 162 -19.45 -5.40 3.01
CA GLY A 162 -19.12 -6.79 2.71
C GLY A 162 -17.88 -7.32 3.42
N GLY A 163 -18.00 -8.55 3.95
CA GLY A 163 -16.98 -9.27 4.72
C GLY A 163 -16.10 -10.18 3.87
N SER A 164 -15.53 -9.67 2.77
CA SER A 164 -14.60 -10.43 1.94
C SER A 164 -13.24 -10.62 2.59
N LYS A 165 -12.38 -11.52 2.06
CA LYS A 165 -10.99 -11.65 2.52
C LYS A 165 -10.21 -10.34 2.36
N THR A 166 -10.47 -9.60 1.28
CA THR A 166 -9.90 -8.26 1.07
C THR A 166 -10.33 -7.30 2.19
N ALA A 167 -11.63 -7.29 2.54
CA ALA A 167 -12.16 -6.49 3.64
C ALA A 167 -11.50 -6.84 4.98
N PHE A 168 -11.28 -8.13 5.25
CA PHE A 168 -10.58 -8.59 6.45
C PHE A 168 -9.15 -8.06 6.53
N TYR A 169 -8.37 -8.19 5.45
CA TYR A 169 -6.99 -7.68 5.41
C TYR A 169 -6.93 -6.17 5.53
N LEU A 170 -7.82 -5.46 4.82
CA LEU A 170 -7.91 -4.00 4.88
C LEU A 170 -8.26 -3.52 6.30
N ALA A 171 -9.27 -4.12 6.92
CA ALA A 171 -9.68 -3.79 8.28
C ALA A 171 -8.54 -4.01 9.28
N LYS A 172 -7.81 -5.12 9.17
CA LYS A 172 -6.63 -5.41 10.01
C LYS A 172 -5.54 -4.34 9.89
N MET A 173 -5.25 -3.88 8.66
CA MET A 173 -4.27 -2.81 8.42
C MET A 173 -4.76 -1.47 8.97
N LEU A 174 -6.02 -1.11 8.74
CA LEU A 174 -6.62 0.13 9.23
C LEU A 174 -6.64 0.19 10.75
N ILE A 175 -7.03 -0.89 11.42
CA ILE A 175 -7.02 -0.99 12.88
C ILE A 175 -5.61 -0.84 13.45
N ALA A 176 -4.61 -1.49 12.82
CA ALA A 176 -3.20 -1.38 13.22
C ALA A 176 -2.67 0.05 13.04
N ALA A 177 -3.18 0.80 12.08
CA ALA A 177 -2.86 2.21 11.85
C ALA A 177 -3.67 3.19 12.71
N GLY A 178 -4.57 2.70 13.58
CA GLY A 178 -5.34 3.53 14.52
C GLY A 178 -6.65 4.10 13.95
N HIS A 179 -7.13 3.58 12.82
CA HIS A 179 -8.43 3.98 12.27
C HIS A 179 -9.58 3.26 13.01
N SER A 180 -10.71 3.92 13.12
CA SER A 180 -11.99 3.33 13.54
C SER A 180 -12.59 2.61 12.33
N VAL A 181 -12.90 1.32 12.48
CA VAL A 181 -13.40 0.49 11.37
C VAL A 181 -14.77 -0.07 11.71
N LYS A 182 -15.71 0.08 10.78
CA LYS A 182 -17.03 -0.57 10.79
C LYS A 182 -17.13 -1.48 9.57
N ILE A 183 -17.66 -2.70 9.75
CA ILE A 183 -17.89 -3.64 8.66
C ILE A 183 -19.36 -4.02 8.69
N ILE A 184 -20.03 -3.91 7.55
CA ILE A 184 -21.42 -4.40 7.38
C ILE A 184 -21.34 -5.66 6.52
N GLU A 185 -21.84 -6.77 7.06
CA GLU A 185 -21.88 -8.08 6.34
C GLU A 185 -23.27 -8.70 6.52
N MET A 186 -23.86 -9.09 5.39
CA MET A 186 -25.22 -9.64 5.36
C MET A 186 -25.30 -11.07 5.92
N LYS A 187 -24.23 -11.87 5.77
CA LYS A 187 -24.21 -13.26 6.22
C LYS A 187 -23.79 -13.34 7.68
N GLU A 188 -24.69 -13.82 8.54
CA GLU A 188 -24.49 -13.91 9.99
C GLU A 188 -23.21 -14.68 10.37
N GLU A 189 -22.98 -15.87 9.77
CA GLU A 189 -21.79 -16.69 10.03
C GLU A 189 -20.48 -15.93 9.74
N LYS A 190 -20.46 -15.13 8.63
CA LYS A 190 -19.29 -14.32 8.30
C LYS A 190 -19.13 -13.13 9.22
N ALA A 191 -20.23 -12.47 9.58
CA ALA A 191 -20.22 -11.35 10.51
C ALA A 191 -19.67 -11.80 11.86
N GLN A 192 -20.09 -12.96 12.36
CA GLN A 192 -19.59 -13.55 13.60
C GLN A 192 -18.08 -13.85 13.51
N MET A 193 -17.63 -14.52 12.44
CA MET A 193 -16.21 -14.81 12.21
C MET A 193 -15.36 -13.53 12.18
N LEU A 194 -15.86 -12.48 11.52
CA LEU A 194 -15.16 -11.19 11.46
C LEU A 194 -15.08 -10.53 12.84
N ALA A 195 -16.15 -10.54 13.62
CA ALA A 195 -16.18 -9.98 14.97
C ALA A 195 -15.19 -10.69 15.92
N GLU A 196 -15.08 -12.00 15.84
CA GLU A 196 -14.14 -12.80 16.64
C GLU A 196 -12.67 -12.47 16.29
N ASN A 197 -12.37 -12.29 15.00
CA ASN A 197 -11.00 -12.07 14.50
C ASN A 197 -10.57 -10.60 14.47
N LEU A 198 -11.52 -9.65 14.47
CA LEU A 198 -11.28 -8.22 14.39
C LEU A 198 -11.89 -7.48 15.59
N ARG A 199 -11.45 -7.82 16.79
CA ARG A 199 -12.02 -7.34 18.08
C ARG A 199 -12.12 -5.80 18.22
N LYS A 200 -11.35 -5.05 17.44
CA LYS A 200 -11.37 -3.57 17.44
C LYS A 200 -12.23 -2.97 16.31
N ALA A 201 -12.84 -3.80 15.47
CA ALA A 201 -13.81 -3.34 14.48
C ALA A 201 -15.22 -3.49 15.03
N ALA A 202 -16.11 -2.57 14.67
CA ALA A 202 -17.55 -2.74 14.87
C ALA A 202 -18.12 -3.53 13.68
N VAL A 203 -18.52 -4.78 13.90
CA VAL A 203 -19.13 -5.61 12.85
C VAL A 203 -20.64 -5.59 13.05
N ILE A 204 -21.35 -5.27 11.99
CA ILE A 204 -22.81 -5.17 11.96
C ILE A 204 -23.33 -6.23 10.98
N CYS A 205 -24.17 -7.12 11.44
CA CYS A 205 -24.90 -8.05 10.59
C CYS A 205 -26.10 -7.32 9.97
N GLY A 206 -26.13 -7.16 8.65
CA GLY A 206 -27.19 -6.47 7.95
C GLY A 206 -26.87 -6.23 6.48
N ASP A 207 -27.88 -5.75 5.75
CA ASP A 207 -27.77 -5.29 4.38
C ASP A 207 -27.30 -3.82 4.39
N GLY A 208 -26.33 -3.48 3.56
CA GLY A 208 -25.66 -2.17 3.55
C GLY A 208 -26.05 -1.27 2.39
#